data_d0cd07a41c0f957ff2f3199fc165eb0e
#
_entry.id   d0cd07a41c0f957ff2f3199fc165eb0e
#
_cell.length_a   1.000
_cell.length_b   1.000
_cell.length_c   1.000
_cell.angle_alpha   90.00
_cell.angle_beta   90.00
_cell.angle_gamma   90.00
#
_symmetry.space_group_name_H-M   'P 1'
#
loop_
_entity.id
_entity.type
_entity.pdbx_description
1 polymer ?
#
loop_
_entity_poly.entity_id
_entity_poly.type
_entity_poly.pdbx_seq_one_letter_code
_entity_poly.pdbx_strand_id
1 'polypeptide(L)'
;GDGTMTVSKTGYDTKTEDWTLTCVSVDGNPSFKVVGSVSGEQQSQYGIGSSSYTSDNAEVSLSITQGSTGFGILDTFKFSTTAGDVSGEEITLTETGVDTGIFSAEVEMDASGDAASDAKLQIRAGDYMTVFYDDPKGDFGDPEQVRSVALYSQTVLSGATILSSVIWTADESPYLLTGDVTVNSGATLTITKGVKVIFLADNDDTMSGDMTYDSELIVKGSISVQGTEAEPVTFTTSETVGRAGQWGGIKLEGTSTSGEFKYAVVEYSSYGIYFAGIQSRTVKIEESVIRYNSDYGIRGARDNNGNNNE
;
A
#
# COMPACT_ATOMS: atom_id res chain seq x y z
N GLY A 1 -13.50 -15.21 33.75
CA GLY A 1 -14.70 -15.82 33.13
C GLY A 1 -14.37 -17.09 32.37
N ASP A 2 -15.38 -17.83 31.95
CA ASP A 2 -15.28 -19.08 31.18
C ASP A 2 -15.99 -18.97 29.80
N GLY A 3 -16.12 -17.75 29.28
CA GLY A 3 -16.73 -17.51 27.99
C GLY A 3 -15.85 -17.98 26.82
N THR A 4 -16.48 -18.11 25.66
CA THR A 4 -15.84 -18.51 24.41
C THR A 4 -15.90 -17.38 23.38
N MET A 5 -14.88 -17.29 22.55
CA MET A 5 -14.83 -16.37 21.42
C MET A 5 -14.79 -17.16 20.12
N THR A 6 -15.54 -16.70 19.13
CA THR A 6 -15.49 -17.22 17.77
C THR A 6 -15.20 -16.09 16.81
N VAL A 7 -14.16 -16.23 16.01
CA VAL A 7 -13.88 -15.35 14.86
C VAL A 7 -14.70 -15.87 13.70
N SER A 8 -15.65 -15.07 13.20
CA SER A 8 -16.62 -15.51 12.20
C SER A 8 -16.31 -15.05 10.78
N LYS A 9 -15.44 -14.07 10.62
CA LYS A 9 -15.05 -13.53 9.32
C LYS A 9 -13.73 -12.76 9.46
N THR A 10 -12.86 -12.91 8.48
CA THR A 10 -11.75 -12.01 8.21
C THR A 10 -12.17 -11.15 7.01
N GLY A 11 -12.01 -9.85 7.13
CA GLY A 11 -12.38 -8.90 6.07
C GLY A 11 -11.29 -8.75 5.02
N TYR A 12 -11.61 -7.98 3.99
CA TYR A 12 -10.69 -7.63 2.90
C TYR A 12 -9.40 -6.97 3.39
N ASP A 13 -9.49 -6.10 4.42
CA ASP A 13 -8.35 -5.37 4.98
C ASP A 13 -7.64 -6.09 6.13
N THR A 14 -7.89 -7.40 6.30
CA THR A 14 -7.23 -8.22 7.32
C THR A 14 -5.71 -8.15 7.16
N LYS A 15 -5.02 -7.83 8.26
CA LYS A 15 -3.54 -7.78 8.32
C LYS A 15 -3.00 -8.99 9.05
N THR A 16 -1.74 -9.31 8.81
CA THR A 16 -1.02 -10.26 9.65
C THR A 16 -0.70 -9.58 10.97
N GLU A 17 -1.47 -9.88 12.01
CA GLU A 17 -1.34 -9.23 13.31
C GLU A 17 -1.95 -10.05 14.45
N ASP A 18 -1.57 -9.66 15.67
CA ASP A 18 -2.13 -10.20 16.91
C ASP A 18 -3.21 -9.28 17.45
N TRP A 19 -4.37 -9.85 17.72
CA TRP A 19 -5.51 -9.16 18.29
C TRP A 19 -5.65 -9.46 19.78
N THR A 20 -5.94 -8.45 20.57
CA THR A 20 -6.22 -8.57 22.00
C THR A 20 -7.54 -7.88 22.34
N LEU A 21 -8.45 -8.63 22.93
CA LEU A 21 -9.68 -8.10 23.51
C LEU A 21 -9.50 -8.10 25.03
N THR A 22 -9.75 -6.98 25.68
CA THR A 22 -9.65 -6.84 27.13
C THR A 22 -10.99 -6.38 27.72
N CYS A 23 -11.51 -7.11 28.66
CA CYS A 23 -12.74 -6.71 29.37
C CYS A 23 -12.49 -5.41 30.14
N VAL A 24 -13.24 -4.36 29.82
CA VAL A 24 -13.09 -3.02 30.40
C VAL A 24 -14.29 -2.60 31.23
N SER A 25 -15.42 -3.28 31.11
CA SER A 25 -16.60 -3.06 31.93
C SER A 25 -17.36 -4.36 32.18
N VAL A 26 -17.90 -4.52 33.38
CA VAL A 26 -18.76 -5.63 33.77
C VAL A 26 -20.14 -5.12 34.30
N ASP A 27 -20.36 -3.81 34.24
CA ASP A 27 -21.62 -3.18 34.63
C ASP A 27 -22.65 -3.40 33.51
N GLY A 28 -23.67 -4.21 33.81
CA GLY A 28 -24.66 -4.65 32.83
C GLY A 28 -24.11 -5.74 31.91
N ASN A 29 -24.06 -5.49 30.62
CA ASN A 29 -23.44 -6.39 29.66
C ASN A 29 -21.91 -6.12 29.59
N PRO A 30 -21.06 -7.13 29.83
CA PRO A 30 -19.62 -6.95 29.73
C PRO A 30 -19.19 -6.38 28.38
N SER A 31 -18.25 -5.43 28.42
CA SER A 31 -17.70 -4.84 27.21
C SER A 31 -16.19 -5.03 27.11
N PHE A 32 -15.70 -5.17 25.89
CA PHE A 32 -14.30 -5.42 25.56
C PHE A 32 -13.74 -4.32 24.67
N LYS A 33 -12.59 -3.82 25.07
CA LYS A 33 -11.71 -3.01 24.22
C LYS A 33 -10.98 -3.95 23.25
N VAL A 34 -10.94 -3.60 21.98
CA VAL A 34 -10.32 -4.39 20.92
C VAL A 34 -9.08 -3.66 20.40
N VAL A 35 -7.96 -4.36 20.31
CA VAL A 35 -6.69 -3.79 19.87
C VAL A 35 -5.99 -4.77 18.95
N GLY A 36 -5.65 -4.34 17.72
CA GLY A 36 -4.75 -5.04 16.81
C GLY A 36 -3.32 -4.52 16.98
N SER A 37 -2.33 -5.41 16.87
CA SER A 37 -0.91 -5.03 17.04
C SER A 37 -0.39 -4.09 15.93
N VAL A 38 -1.04 -4.09 14.77
CA VAL A 38 -0.74 -3.22 13.62
C VAL A 38 -1.87 -2.21 13.40
N SER A 39 -3.14 -2.65 13.49
CA SER A 39 -4.33 -1.80 13.27
C SER A 39 -4.62 -0.87 14.45
N GLY A 40 -4.00 -1.10 15.59
CA GLY A 40 -4.17 -0.26 16.79
C GLY A 40 -5.47 -0.48 17.54
N GLU A 41 -5.79 0.48 18.40
CA GLU A 41 -7.03 0.46 19.20
C GLU A 41 -8.22 0.80 18.33
N GLN A 42 -9.23 -0.07 18.36
CA GLN A 42 -10.48 0.13 17.63
C GLN A 42 -11.37 1.12 18.39
N GLN A 43 -12.06 2.00 17.68
CA GLN A 43 -12.94 3.01 18.28
C GLN A 43 -14.19 2.37 18.87
N SER A 44 -14.70 1.29 18.26
CA SER A 44 -15.85 0.56 18.73
C SER A 44 -15.45 -0.47 19.80
N GLN A 45 -16.16 -0.48 20.93
CA GLN A 45 -16.06 -1.53 21.93
C GLN A 45 -17.09 -2.63 21.66
N TYR A 46 -16.70 -3.88 21.87
CA TYR A 46 -17.62 -5.00 21.75
C TYR A 46 -18.38 -5.20 23.08
N GLY A 47 -19.71 -5.07 23.06
CA GLY A 47 -20.58 -5.42 24.17
C GLY A 47 -21.20 -6.81 24.00
N ILE A 48 -21.11 -7.66 25.03
CA ILE A 48 -21.76 -8.97 25.02
C ILE A 48 -23.28 -8.78 24.96
N GLY A 49 -23.95 -9.52 24.09
CA GLY A 49 -25.38 -9.36 23.80
C GLY A 49 -25.62 -8.73 22.41
N SER A 50 -24.60 -8.16 21.79
CA SER A 50 -24.60 -7.87 20.36
C SER A 50 -24.39 -9.16 19.57
N SER A 51 -25.01 -9.30 18.41
CA SER A 51 -24.94 -10.52 17.59
C SER A 51 -23.54 -10.79 17.08
N SER A 52 -22.77 -9.74 16.78
CA SER A 52 -21.38 -9.80 16.33
C SER A 52 -20.70 -8.46 16.50
N TYR A 53 -19.39 -8.47 16.53
CA TYR A 53 -18.51 -7.30 16.45
C TYR A 53 -17.80 -7.30 15.10
N THR A 54 -17.60 -6.13 14.52
CA THR A 54 -16.73 -5.93 13.36
C THR A 54 -15.78 -4.79 13.68
N SER A 55 -14.48 -4.98 13.41
CA SER A 55 -13.45 -3.94 13.58
C SER A 55 -13.71 -2.74 12.68
N ASP A 56 -13.11 -1.58 13.01
CA ASP A 56 -13.39 -0.30 12.34
C ASP A 56 -13.19 -0.34 10.81
N ASN A 57 -12.21 -1.11 10.35
CA ASN A 57 -11.94 -1.30 8.91
C ASN A 57 -12.42 -2.67 8.39
N ALA A 58 -13.31 -3.33 9.11
CA ALA A 58 -13.86 -4.64 8.76
C ALA A 58 -12.79 -5.76 8.61
N GLU A 59 -11.61 -5.60 9.24
CA GLU A 59 -10.51 -6.57 9.19
C GLU A 59 -10.92 -7.90 9.82
N VAL A 60 -11.67 -7.85 10.92
CA VAL A 60 -12.16 -9.03 11.63
C VAL A 60 -13.62 -8.87 12.05
N SER A 61 -14.34 -9.97 12.04
CA SER A 61 -15.66 -10.08 12.69
C SER A 61 -15.64 -11.24 13.69
N LEU A 62 -16.17 -11.01 14.86
CA LEU A 62 -16.16 -12.00 15.92
C LEU A 62 -17.41 -11.93 16.81
N SER A 63 -17.62 -12.97 17.59
CA SER A 63 -18.63 -12.99 18.65
C SER A 63 -18.05 -13.60 19.92
N ILE A 64 -18.53 -13.14 21.06
CA ILE A 64 -18.19 -13.70 22.38
C ILE A 64 -19.47 -14.19 23.04
N THR A 65 -19.42 -15.43 23.51
CA THR A 65 -20.49 -16.04 24.31
C THR A 65 -20.01 -16.13 25.75
N GLN A 66 -20.78 -15.60 26.69
CA GLN A 66 -20.49 -15.74 28.11
C GLN A 66 -20.77 -17.17 28.56
N GLY A 67 -19.88 -17.72 29.34
CA GLY A 67 -20.05 -19.02 29.97
C GLY A 67 -20.86 -18.97 31.27
N SER A 68 -20.69 -19.96 32.11
CA SER A 68 -21.38 -20.05 33.43
C SER A 68 -20.78 -19.08 34.46
N THR A 69 -19.51 -18.73 34.29
CA THR A 69 -18.78 -17.76 35.13
C THR A 69 -18.67 -16.44 34.40
N GLY A 70 -19.17 -15.36 35.00
CA GLY A 70 -19.11 -14.03 34.42
C GLY A 70 -17.66 -13.54 34.17
N PHE A 71 -17.49 -12.65 33.22
CA PHE A 71 -16.19 -11.99 32.96
C PHE A 71 -15.81 -11.04 34.11
N GLY A 72 -14.53 -10.97 34.39
CA GLY A 72 -13.91 -9.97 35.24
C GLY A 72 -13.24 -8.87 34.43
N ILE A 73 -13.06 -7.68 35.01
CA ILE A 73 -12.25 -6.63 34.41
C ILE A 73 -10.81 -7.18 34.20
N LEU A 74 -10.23 -6.91 33.05
CA LEU A 74 -8.93 -7.42 32.55
C LEU A 74 -8.93 -8.88 32.08
N ASP A 75 -10.05 -9.59 32.07
CA ASP A 75 -10.13 -10.83 31.30
C ASP A 75 -9.83 -10.55 29.83
N THR A 76 -9.04 -11.44 29.20
CA THR A 76 -8.58 -11.23 27.81
C THR A 76 -8.87 -12.40 26.90
N PHE A 77 -9.17 -12.09 25.63
CA PHE A 77 -9.06 -13.01 24.51
C PHE A 77 -7.94 -12.55 23.61
N LYS A 78 -7.24 -13.51 23.01
CA LYS A 78 -6.20 -13.25 22.02
C LYS A 78 -6.35 -14.20 20.84
N PHE A 79 -6.11 -13.69 19.65
CA PHE A 79 -6.01 -14.46 18.41
C PHE A 79 -5.12 -13.71 17.43
N SER A 80 -4.68 -14.40 16.40
CA SER A 80 -3.89 -13.81 15.31
C SER A 80 -4.68 -13.91 14.01
N THR A 81 -4.48 -12.94 13.14
CA THR A 81 -4.93 -12.97 11.76
C THR A 81 -3.72 -13.02 10.84
N THR A 82 -3.92 -13.55 9.65
CA THR A 82 -2.90 -13.57 8.60
C THR A 82 -3.50 -12.96 7.34
N ALA A 83 -2.77 -12.05 6.72
CA ALA A 83 -3.15 -11.44 5.45
C ALA A 83 -2.80 -12.36 4.30
N GLY A 84 -3.68 -12.44 3.30
CA GLY A 84 -3.42 -13.14 2.06
C GLY A 84 -3.38 -14.67 2.18
N ASP A 85 -2.95 -15.30 1.10
CA ASP A 85 -2.75 -16.73 1.01
C ASP A 85 -1.37 -17.11 1.53
N VAL A 86 -1.33 -17.74 2.72
CA VAL A 86 -0.07 -18.15 3.37
C VAL A 86 0.43 -19.53 2.94
N SER A 87 -0.44 -20.36 2.42
CA SER A 87 -0.07 -21.71 1.98
C SER A 87 0.35 -21.75 0.51
N GLY A 88 -0.02 -20.70 -0.26
CA GLY A 88 0.15 -20.67 -1.69
C GLY A 88 -0.70 -21.72 -2.42
N GLU A 89 -0.81 -21.57 -3.73
CA GLU A 89 -1.54 -22.49 -4.60
C GLU A 89 -0.58 -23.25 -5.50
N GLU A 90 -0.78 -24.55 -5.59
CA GLU A 90 -0.08 -25.38 -6.57
C GLU A 90 -0.82 -25.31 -7.91
N ILE A 91 -0.17 -24.73 -8.92
CA ILE A 91 -0.74 -24.57 -10.26
C ILE A 91 0.05 -25.37 -11.28
N THR A 92 -0.68 -26.04 -12.18
CA THR A 92 -0.05 -26.76 -13.29
C THR A 92 0.19 -25.81 -14.46
N LEU A 93 1.45 -25.61 -14.83
CA LEU A 93 1.83 -24.84 -16.01
C LEU A 93 1.74 -25.73 -17.26
N THR A 94 1.25 -25.17 -18.35
CA THR A 94 1.19 -25.84 -19.65
C THR A 94 2.08 -25.11 -20.64
N GLU A 95 2.90 -25.84 -21.37
CA GLU A 95 3.73 -25.27 -22.43
C GLU A 95 2.87 -24.66 -23.53
N THR A 96 3.21 -23.45 -23.96
CA THR A 96 2.38 -22.66 -24.91
C THR A 96 2.44 -23.16 -26.35
N GLY A 97 3.33 -24.12 -26.66
CA GLY A 97 3.49 -24.76 -27.95
C GLY A 97 4.57 -25.84 -27.92
N VAL A 98 4.87 -26.45 -29.04
CA VAL A 98 5.89 -27.50 -29.11
C VAL A 98 7.28 -26.87 -29.00
N ASP A 99 8.04 -27.28 -28.00
CA ASP A 99 9.44 -26.87 -27.76
C ASP A 99 9.63 -25.34 -27.66
N THR A 100 8.64 -24.63 -27.08
CA THR A 100 8.75 -23.18 -26.89
C THR A 100 9.58 -22.81 -25.65
N GLY A 101 9.64 -23.69 -24.66
CA GLY A 101 10.21 -23.38 -23.35
C GLY A 101 9.41 -22.34 -22.56
N ILE A 102 8.22 -21.94 -23.04
CA ILE A 102 7.34 -20.99 -22.40
C ILE A 102 6.12 -21.71 -21.84
N PHE A 103 5.95 -21.59 -20.55
CA PHE A 103 4.84 -22.21 -19.81
C PHE A 103 3.88 -21.14 -19.31
N SER A 104 2.60 -21.44 -19.29
CA SER A 104 1.56 -20.54 -18.80
C SER A 104 0.50 -21.28 -17.97
N ALA A 105 -0.11 -20.58 -17.07
CA ALA A 105 -1.33 -20.97 -16.37
C ALA A 105 -2.15 -19.73 -16.04
N GLU A 106 -3.43 -19.95 -15.79
CA GLU A 106 -4.33 -18.94 -15.23
C GLU A 106 -4.66 -19.35 -13.80
N VAL A 107 -4.68 -18.38 -12.88
CA VAL A 107 -5.12 -18.58 -11.50
C VAL A 107 -6.22 -17.55 -11.21
N GLU A 108 -7.31 -18.01 -10.60
CA GLU A 108 -8.38 -17.12 -10.16
C GLU A 108 -7.91 -16.33 -8.93
N MET A 109 -8.12 -15.02 -8.96
CA MET A 109 -7.83 -14.15 -7.83
C MET A 109 -9.09 -13.95 -7.00
N ASP A 110 -8.97 -14.10 -5.67
CA ASP A 110 -10.06 -13.90 -4.73
C ASP A 110 -9.63 -12.96 -3.61
N ALA A 111 -10.39 -11.89 -3.42
CA ALA A 111 -10.17 -10.92 -2.35
C ALA A 111 -10.86 -11.31 -1.03
N SER A 112 -11.57 -12.42 -0.97
CA SER A 112 -12.41 -12.78 0.19
C SER A 112 -11.65 -13.19 1.44
N GLY A 113 -10.34 -13.42 1.33
CA GLY A 113 -9.45 -13.66 2.47
C GLY A 113 -9.60 -15.03 3.12
N ASP A 114 -10.23 -15.98 2.44
CA ASP A 114 -10.29 -17.37 2.89
C ASP A 114 -9.14 -18.16 2.25
N ALA A 115 -8.30 -18.73 3.07
CA ALA A 115 -7.07 -19.35 2.65
C ALA A 115 -7.16 -20.86 2.84
N ALA A 116 -7.30 -21.60 1.81
CA ALA A 116 -6.96 -23.01 1.85
C ALA A 116 -6.92 -23.55 0.43
N SER A 117 -5.82 -23.98 -0.08
CA SER A 117 -5.63 -24.81 -1.31
C SER A 117 -6.91 -25.01 -2.15
N ASP A 118 -7.57 -23.90 -2.52
CA ASP A 118 -8.86 -23.89 -3.22
C ASP A 118 -8.71 -23.57 -4.71
N ALA A 119 -7.47 -23.56 -5.20
CA ALA A 119 -7.06 -23.17 -6.55
C ALA A 119 -7.30 -21.68 -6.88
N LYS A 120 -7.45 -20.83 -5.85
CA LYS A 120 -7.59 -19.38 -5.98
C LYS A 120 -6.50 -18.69 -5.19
N LEU A 121 -5.97 -17.64 -5.73
CA LEU A 121 -4.97 -16.81 -5.04
C LEU A 121 -5.65 -15.70 -4.27
N GLN A 122 -5.59 -15.75 -2.94
CA GLN A 122 -6.10 -14.69 -2.08
C GLN A 122 -5.11 -13.51 -2.09
N ILE A 123 -5.40 -12.52 -2.92
CA ILE A 123 -4.53 -11.37 -3.15
C ILE A 123 -5.30 -10.05 -3.12
N ARG A 124 -4.68 -9.03 -2.60
CA ARG A 124 -5.22 -7.66 -2.51
C ARG A 124 -4.35 -6.69 -3.28
N ALA A 125 -4.96 -5.61 -3.71
CA ALA A 125 -4.19 -4.52 -4.30
C ALA A 125 -3.09 -4.04 -3.35
N GLY A 126 -1.85 -4.05 -3.80
CA GLY A 126 -0.65 -3.73 -3.02
C GLY A 126 0.08 -4.94 -2.44
N ASP A 127 -0.46 -6.15 -2.59
CA ASP A 127 0.23 -7.37 -2.22
C ASP A 127 1.22 -7.80 -3.31
N TYR A 128 2.22 -8.56 -2.88
CA TYR A 128 3.19 -9.18 -3.78
C TYR A 128 2.83 -10.65 -3.99
N MET A 129 2.67 -11.01 -5.24
CA MET A 129 2.54 -12.39 -5.68
C MET A 129 3.93 -12.94 -5.96
N THR A 130 4.27 -14.07 -5.35
CA THR A 130 5.50 -14.80 -5.65
C THR A 130 5.16 -16.09 -6.35
N VAL A 131 5.72 -16.30 -7.53
CA VAL A 131 5.67 -17.57 -8.25
C VAL A 131 7.04 -18.22 -8.12
N PHE A 132 7.07 -19.50 -7.77
CA PHE A 132 8.29 -20.29 -7.75
C PHE A 132 8.08 -21.64 -8.41
N TYR A 133 9.14 -22.14 -9.01
CA TYR A 133 9.21 -23.43 -9.67
C TYR A 133 10.44 -24.19 -9.16
N ASP A 134 10.24 -25.38 -8.64
CA ASP A 134 11.32 -26.24 -8.21
C ASP A 134 11.78 -27.10 -9.39
N ASP A 135 12.91 -26.73 -10.00
CA ASP A 135 13.52 -27.51 -11.07
C ASP A 135 14.43 -28.59 -10.47
N PRO A 136 14.06 -29.88 -10.62
CA PRO A 136 14.86 -30.97 -10.06
C PRO A 136 16.19 -31.18 -10.80
N LYS A 137 16.39 -30.52 -11.94
CA LYS A 137 17.60 -30.63 -12.78
C LYS A 137 18.04 -29.29 -13.36
N GLY A 138 18.11 -28.23 -12.55
CA GLY A 138 18.55 -26.93 -12.99
C GLY A 138 19.75 -26.93 -13.95
N ASP A 139 20.13 -25.80 -14.49
CA ASP A 139 21.11 -25.63 -15.59
C ASP A 139 22.43 -26.40 -15.44
N PHE A 140 22.81 -26.73 -14.19
CA PHE A 140 24.04 -27.47 -13.88
C PHE A 140 23.78 -28.90 -13.40
N GLY A 141 22.52 -29.38 -13.44
CA GLY A 141 22.11 -30.72 -13.03
C GLY A 141 21.82 -30.89 -11.52
N ASP A 142 21.94 -29.83 -10.75
CA ASP A 142 21.54 -29.76 -9.35
C ASP A 142 20.13 -29.15 -9.22
N PRO A 143 19.33 -29.55 -8.22
CA PRO A 143 18.01 -28.98 -8.00
C PRO A 143 18.09 -27.46 -7.79
N GLU A 144 17.28 -26.70 -8.51
CA GLU A 144 17.22 -25.25 -8.42
C GLU A 144 15.78 -24.76 -8.24
N GLN A 145 15.58 -23.72 -7.43
CA GLN A 145 14.30 -23.02 -7.33
C GLN A 145 14.36 -21.72 -8.11
N VAL A 146 13.57 -21.63 -9.16
CA VAL A 146 13.37 -20.39 -9.92
C VAL A 146 12.22 -19.61 -9.30
N ARG A 147 12.42 -18.31 -9.09
CA ARG A 147 11.46 -17.44 -8.42
C ARG A 147 11.21 -16.16 -9.21
N SER A 148 9.96 -15.74 -9.28
CA SER A 148 9.55 -14.43 -9.79
C SER A 148 8.57 -13.77 -8.85
N VAL A 149 8.61 -12.43 -8.76
CA VAL A 149 7.72 -11.65 -7.90
C VAL A 149 7.01 -10.62 -8.74
N ALA A 150 5.71 -10.44 -8.52
CA ALA A 150 4.90 -9.41 -9.15
C ALA A 150 4.07 -8.67 -8.10
N LEU A 151 3.91 -7.36 -8.27
CA LEU A 151 3.00 -6.54 -7.48
C LEU A 151 1.60 -6.58 -8.11
N TYR A 152 0.58 -6.86 -7.31
CA TYR A 152 -0.81 -6.70 -7.74
C TYR A 152 -1.28 -5.27 -7.48
N SER A 153 -1.75 -4.56 -8.51
CA SER A 153 -2.26 -3.19 -8.39
C SER A 153 -3.59 -3.05 -9.12
N GLN A 154 -4.53 -2.29 -8.53
CA GLN A 154 -5.82 -1.99 -9.18
C GLN A 154 -5.69 -0.95 -10.29
N THR A 155 -4.86 0.07 -10.07
CA THR A 155 -4.70 1.17 -11.02
C THR A 155 -3.25 1.25 -11.50
N VAL A 156 -3.03 0.95 -12.78
CA VAL A 156 -1.72 1.02 -13.41
C VAL A 156 -1.67 2.20 -14.39
N LEU A 157 -0.67 3.05 -14.26
CA LEU A 157 -0.43 4.23 -15.08
C LEU A 157 0.93 4.11 -15.79
N SER A 158 0.90 3.67 -17.04
CA SER A 158 2.09 3.57 -17.91
C SER A 158 2.24 4.85 -18.73
N GLY A 159 2.57 5.94 -18.06
CA GLY A 159 2.61 7.27 -18.64
C GLY A 159 1.22 7.88 -18.86
N ALA A 160 0.90 8.94 -18.13
CA ALA A 160 -0.40 9.57 -18.25
C ALA A 160 -0.29 11.10 -18.15
N THR A 161 -1.16 11.81 -18.89
CA THR A 161 -1.31 13.26 -18.75
C THR A 161 -2.70 13.58 -18.18
N ILE A 162 -2.71 14.13 -16.97
CA ILE A 162 -3.90 14.60 -16.28
C ILE A 162 -4.26 15.99 -16.80
N LEU A 163 -5.22 16.06 -17.71
CA LEU A 163 -5.63 17.29 -18.40
C LEU A 163 -6.67 18.11 -17.62
N SER A 164 -7.41 17.47 -16.71
CA SER A 164 -8.42 18.11 -15.85
C SER A 164 -8.24 17.62 -14.42
N SER A 165 -8.78 18.34 -13.45
CA SER A 165 -8.64 17.99 -12.04
C SER A 165 -9.22 16.60 -11.75
N VAL A 166 -8.46 15.78 -11.02
CA VAL A 166 -8.83 14.43 -10.63
C VAL A 166 -8.55 14.21 -9.14
N ILE A 167 -9.22 13.21 -8.57
CA ILE A 167 -9.02 12.80 -7.18
C ILE A 167 -8.58 11.32 -7.19
N TRP A 168 -7.45 11.04 -6.58
CA TRP A 168 -7.02 9.68 -6.26
C TRP A 168 -7.50 9.31 -4.88
N THR A 169 -8.18 8.17 -4.78
CA THR A 169 -8.85 7.71 -3.56
C THR A 169 -8.25 6.41 -3.03
N ALA A 170 -8.49 6.12 -1.76
CA ALA A 170 -8.03 4.88 -1.16
C ALA A 170 -8.68 3.64 -1.79
N ASP A 171 -9.91 3.77 -2.29
CA ASP A 171 -10.63 2.65 -2.94
C ASP A 171 -9.96 2.16 -4.23
N GLU A 172 -9.22 3.04 -4.92
CA GLU A 172 -8.50 2.74 -6.15
C GLU A 172 -6.99 2.54 -5.91
N SER A 173 -6.55 2.62 -4.65
CA SER A 173 -5.16 2.42 -4.22
C SER A 173 -4.80 0.93 -4.23
N PRO A 174 -3.52 0.57 -4.47
CA PRO A 174 -2.42 1.45 -4.85
C PRO A 174 -2.48 1.88 -6.33
N TYR A 175 -1.95 3.08 -6.58
CA TYR A 175 -1.68 3.55 -7.94
C TYR A 175 -0.26 3.16 -8.32
N LEU A 176 -0.09 2.26 -9.27
CA LEU A 176 1.21 1.83 -9.78
C LEU A 176 1.59 2.67 -11.01
N LEU A 177 2.66 3.43 -10.90
CA LEU A 177 3.23 4.21 -11.99
C LEU A 177 4.40 3.42 -12.60
N THR A 178 4.28 3.09 -13.88
CA THR A 178 5.34 2.43 -14.66
C THR A 178 5.99 3.36 -15.67
N GLY A 179 5.52 4.60 -15.75
CA GLY A 179 6.05 5.69 -16.55
C GLY A 179 5.62 7.03 -15.97
N ASP A 180 6.12 8.14 -16.55
CA ASP A 180 5.85 9.48 -16.07
C ASP A 180 4.36 9.83 -16.04
N VAL A 181 3.91 10.40 -14.93
CA VAL A 181 2.57 10.97 -14.83
C VAL A 181 2.67 12.49 -14.74
N THR A 182 2.07 13.19 -15.71
CA THR A 182 2.10 14.65 -15.77
C THR A 182 0.75 15.24 -15.38
N VAL A 183 0.72 16.08 -14.35
CA VAL A 183 -0.42 16.95 -14.04
C VAL A 183 -0.28 18.23 -14.83
N ASN A 184 -1.14 18.44 -15.84
CA ASN A 184 -1.02 19.57 -16.76
C ASN A 184 -1.36 20.92 -16.10
N SER A 185 -0.88 21.99 -16.70
CA SER A 185 -1.20 23.34 -16.24
C SER A 185 -2.72 23.57 -16.18
N GLY A 186 -3.21 24.13 -15.08
CA GLY A 186 -4.63 24.31 -14.83
C GLY A 186 -5.38 23.11 -14.24
N ALA A 187 -4.78 21.92 -14.22
CA ALA A 187 -5.32 20.75 -13.54
C ALA A 187 -4.82 20.66 -12.09
N THR A 188 -5.60 20.01 -11.24
CA THR A 188 -5.22 19.68 -9.86
C THR A 188 -5.32 18.17 -9.64
N LEU A 189 -4.25 17.56 -9.17
CA LEU A 189 -4.27 16.22 -8.62
C LEU A 189 -4.49 16.29 -7.11
N THR A 190 -5.62 15.81 -6.65
CA THR A 190 -5.91 15.64 -5.22
C THR A 190 -5.71 14.18 -4.83
N ILE A 191 -4.94 13.93 -3.78
CA ILE A 191 -4.67 12.58 -3.28
C ILE A 191 -5.18 12.52 -1.84
N THR A 192 -6.18 11.66 -1.61
CA THR A 192 -6.83 11.55 -0.30
C THR A 192 -6.03 10.65 0.66
N LYS A 193 -6.39 10.71 1.94
CA LYS A 193 -5.75 9.92 3.01
C LYS A 193 -5.71 8.42 2.67
N GLY A 194 -4.67 7.73 3.13
CA GLY A 194 -4.49 6.29 2.97
C GLY A 194 -4.07 5.82 1.58
N VAL A 195 -4.02 6.73 0.59
CA VAL A 195 -3.56 6.39 -0.77
C VAL A 195 -2.08 6.02 -0.76
N LYS A 196 -1.75 4.93 -1.45
CA LYS A 196 -0.38 4.53 -1.77
C LYS A 196 -0.12 4.74 -3.27
N VAL A 197 0.89 5.51 -3.59
CA VAL A 197 1.42 5.71 -4.94
C VAL A 197 2.74 4.96 -5.03
N ILE A 198 2.78 3.95 -5.88
CA ILE A 198 3.92 3.05 -6.04
C ILE A 198 4.54 3.31 -7.41
N PHE A 199 5.84 3.52 -7.44
CA PHE A 199 6.61 3.64 -8.68
C PHE A 199 7.30 2.32 -8.96
N LEU A 200 7.16 1.80 -10.19
CA LEU A 200 7.89 0.60 -10.61
C LEU A 200 9.40 0.90 -10.55
N ALA A 201 10.12 0.11 -9.78
CA ALA A 201 11.52 0.36 -9.49
C ALA A 201 12.39 0.31 -10.74
N ASP A 202 13.32 1.26 -10.86
CA ASP A 202 14.31 1.33 -11.95
C ASP A 202 13.63 1.23 -13.35
N ASN A 203 12.44 1.84 -13.53
CA ASN A 203 11.64 1.76 -14.74
C ASN A 203 10.97 3.09 -15.12
N ASP A 204 10.96 3.37 -16.40
CA ASP A 204 10.17 4.43 -17.03
C ASP A 204 9.73 4.00 -18.44
N ASP A 205 8.46 3.59 -18.58
CA ASP A 205 7.88 3.19 -19.87
C ASP A 205 7.80 4.35 -20.87
N THR A 206 7.85 5.60 -20.38
CA THR A 206 7.78 6.79 -21.24
C THR A 206 9.15 7.26 -21.71
N MET A 207 10.23 6.88 -21.01
CA MET A 207 11.60 7.36 -21.25
C MET A 207 11.67 8.88 -21.40
N SER A 208 10.93 9.62 -20.56
CA SER A 208 10.77 11.07 -20.63
C SER A 208 11.16 11.75 -19.33
N GLY A 209 10.77 12.99 -19.11
CA GLY A 209 11.09 13.72 -17.89
C GLY A 209 12.56 14.12 -17.77
N ASP A 210 13.03 14.32 -16.56
CA ASP A 210 14.43 14.59 -16.25
C ASP A 210 15.21 13.28 -16.00
N MET A 211 14.50 12.22 -15.60
CA MET A 211 15.02 10.89 -15.27
C MET A 211 14.51 9.85 -16.27
N THR A 212 15.17 9.67 -17.38
CA THR A 212 14.70 8.82 -18.51
C THR A 212 14.65 7.31 -18.22
N TYR A 213 15.07 6.89 -17.05
CA TYR A 213 15.04 5.47 -16.62
C TYR A 213 14.21 5.26 -15.35
N ASP A 214 13.72 6.35 -14.74
CA ASP A 214 12.99 6.32 -13.46
C ASP A 214 11.75 7.18 -13.57
N SER A 215 10.58 6.59 -13.42
CA SER A 215 9.30 7.30 -13.50
C SER A 215 9.21 8.47 -12.53
N GLU A 216 8.63 9.59 -12.98
CA GLU A 216 8.42 10.82 -12.22
C GLU A 216 6.93 11.17 -12.10
N LEU A 217 6.56 11.84 -11.02
CA LEU A 217 5.30 12.57 -10.93
C LEU A 217 5.56 14.04 -11.24
N ILE A 218 5.25 14.48 -12.47
CA ILE A 218 5.53 15.82 -12.98
C ILE A 218 4.31 16.73 -12.80
N VAL A 219 4.39 17.74 -11.95
CA VAL A 219 3.29 18.66 -11.66
C VAL A 219 3.54 20.00 -12.32
N LYS A 220 2.81 20.28 -13.41
CA LYS A 220 2.76 21.59 -14.08
C LYS A 220 1.56 22.42 -13.63
N GLY A 221 0.57 21.79 -13.06
CA GLY A 221 -0.61 22.36 -12.44
C GLY A 221 -0.49 22.45 -10.92
N SER A 222 -1.40 21.82 -10.21
CA SER A 222 -1.40 21.79 -8.74
C SER A 222 -1.48 20.36 -8.21
N ILE A 223 -0.92 20.17 -7.01
CA ILE A 223 -1.07 18.91 -6.26
C ILE A 223 -1.53 19.22 -4.84
N SER A 224 -2.49 18.43 -4.34
CA SER A 224 -3.00 18.52 -2.97
C SER A 224 -2.99 17.12 -2.35
N VAL A 225 -2.03 16.87 -1.45
CA VAL A 225 -1.89 15.62 -0.72
C VAL A 225 -2.53 15.78 0.66
N GLN A 226 -3.58 15.02 0.93
CA GLN A 226 -4.48 15.18 2.06
C GLN A 226 -4.45 13.95 2.98
N GLY A 227 -3.27 13.54 3.44
CA GLY A 227 -3.13 12.49 4.43
C GLY A 227 -3.60 12.91 5.83
N THR A 228 -3.63 11.94 6.72
CA THR A 228 -3.80 12.12 8.16
C THR A 228 -2.69 11.39 8.91
N GLU A 229 -2.54 11.64 10.20
CA GLU A 229 -1.56 10.93 11.02
C GLU A 229 -1.79 9.40 11.00
N ALA A 230 -3.06 8.98 11.09
CA ALA A 230 -3.43 7.57 11.06
C ALA A 230 -3.39 6.94 9.66
N GLU A 231 -3.64 7.74 8.62
CA GLU A 231 -3.72 7.30 7.22
C GLU A 231 -2.91 8.25 6.33
N PRO A 232 -1.57 8.20 6.38
CA PRO A 232 -0.73 9.05 5.54
C PRO A 232 -0.87 8.66 4.05
N VAL A 233 -0.56 9.61 3.17
CA VAL A 233 -0.37 9.30 1.76
C VAL A 233 1.09 8.89 1.55
N THR A 234 1.33 7.75 0.91
CA THR A 234 2.67 7.22 0.74
C THR A 234 3.08 7.17 -0.73
N PHE A 235 4.22 7.77 -1.05
CA PHE A 235 4.91 7.68 -2.34
C PHE A 235 6.15 6.82 -2.15
N THR A 236 6.23 5.67 -2.80
CA THR A 236 7.26 4.66 -2.53
C THR A 236 7.59 3.83 -3.78
N THR A 237 8.54 2.93 -3.65
CA THR A 237 8.94 1.99 -4.70
C THR A 237 8.09 0.72 -4.71
N SER A 238 8.10 -0.01 -5.83
CA SER A 238 7.49 -1.34 -5.96
C SER A 238 8.27 -2.46 -5.29
N GLU A 239 9.48 -2.20 -4.81
CA GLU A 239 10.29 -3.23 -4.17
C GLU A 239 9.87 -3.47 -2.72
N THR A 240 9.89 -4.74 -2.29
CA THR A 240 9.61 -5.14 -0.90
C THR A 240 10.66 -4.63 0.07
N VAL A 241 11.89 -4.44 -0.40
CA VAL A 241 12.99 -3.82 0.33
C VAL A 241 13.46 -2.62 -0.48
N GLY A 242 12.94 -1.44 -0.15
CA GLY A 242 13.23 -0.22 -0.88
C GLY A 242 14.72 0.18 -0.80
N ARG A 243 15.23 0.69 -1.90
CA ARG A 243 16.57 1.26 -2.07
C ARG A 243 16.43 2.69 -2.59
N ALA A 244 17.21 3.61 -2.05
CA ALA A 244 17.22 4.99 -2.51
C ALA A 244 17.54 5.09 -4.01
N GLY A 245 16.78 5.92 -4.73
CA GLY A 245 16.96 6.17 -6.17
C GLY A 245 16.26 5.17 -7.09
N GLN A 246 15.20 4.51 -6.65
CA GLN A 246 14.44 3.56 -7.48
C GLN A 246 13.30 4.19 -8.29
N TRP A 247 13.09 5.50 -8.15
CA TRP A 247 12.19 6.31 -8.96
C TRP A 247 12.63 7.79 -8.94
N GLY A 248 12.19 8.58 -9.89
CA GLY A 248 12.73 9.91 -10.11
C GLY A 248 12.42 10.91 -9.00
N GLY A 249 11.15 11.03 -8.63
CA GLY A 249 10.69 11.99 -7.62
C GLY A 249 9.40 12.71 -8.00
N ILE A 250 8.96 13.61 -7.11
CA ILE A 250 7.83 14.51 -7.37
C ILE A 250 8.38 15.85 -7.86
N LYS A 251 8.26 16.09 -9.16
CA LYS A 251 8.76 17.30 -9.81
C LYS A 251 7.67 18.37 -9.91
N LEU A 252 7.89 19.52 -9.32
CA LEU A 252 7.02 20.68 -9.41
C LEU A 252 7.61 21.65 -10.43
N GLU A 253 6.99 21.80 -11.60
CA GLU A 253 7.47 22.71 -12.66
C GLU A 253 6.33 23.58 -13.24
N GLY A 254 6.68 24.73 -13.80
CA GLY A 254 5.70 25.65 -14.41
C GLY A 254 5.52 26.97 -13.67
N THR A 255 4.82 27.90 -14.30
CA THR A 255 4.68 29.27 -13.82
C THR A 255 3.61 29.48 -12.73
N SER A 256 2.66 28.56 -12.63
CA SER A 256 1.52 28.66 -11.73
C SER A 256 1.33 27.40 -10.88
N THR A 257 2.41 26.65 -10.68
CA THR A 257 2.36 25.40 -9.92
C THR A 257 2.21 25.70 -8.43
N SER A 258 1.30 24.99 -7.78
CA SER A 258 1.18 25.00 -6.32
C SER A 258 1.20 23.56 -5.78
N GLY A 259 1.62 23.39 -4.54
CA GLY A 259 1.67 22.09 -3.90
C GLY A 259 1.34 22.20 -2.42
N GLU A 260 0.47 21.32 -1.95
CA GLU A 260 0.22 21.11 -0.54
C GLU A 260 0.43 19.63 -0.21
N PHE A 261 1.32 19.37 0.73
CA PHE A 261 1.63 18.02 1.21
C PHE A 261 1.37 17.98 2.70
N LYS A 262 0.35 17.27 3.11
CA LYS A 262 0.00 17.09 4.50
C LYS A 262 -0.04 15.60 4.84
N TYR A 263 0.71 15.20 5.86
CA TYR A 263 0.90 13.80 6.23
C TYR A 263 1.26 12.92 5.02
N ALA A 264 2.26 13.36 4.27
CA ALA A 264 2.84 12.60 3.17
C ALA A 264 4.10 11.86 3.62
N VAL A 265 4.29 10.65 3.12
CA VAL A 265 5.56 9.91 3.20
C VAL A 265 6.11 9.84 1.79
N VAL A 266 7.35 10.34 1.56
CA VAL A 266 8.03 10.29 0.27
C VAL A 266 9.38 9.63 0.46
N GLU A 267 9.56 8.44 -0.13
CA GLU A 267 10.73 7.61 0.14
C GLU A 267 11.23 6.86 -1.08
N TYR A 268 12.54 6.53 -1.05
CA TYR A 268 13.25 5.73 -2.04
C TYR A 268 13.39 6.34 -3.43
N SER A 269 13.09 7.62 -3.61
CA SER A 269 13.29 8.33 -4.87
C SER A 269 14.73 8.82 -5.05
N SER A 270 15.03 9.34 -6.22
CA SER A 270 16.24 10.13 -6.47
C SER A 270 16.08 11.51 -5.83
N TYR A 271 15.01 12.23 -6.14
CA TYR A 271 14.65 13.50 -5.52
C TYR A 271 13.27 13.39 -4.88
N GLY A 272 13.14 13.52 -3.56
CA GLY A 272 11.85 13.43 -2.90
C GLY A 272 10.84 14.41 -3.49
N ILE A 273 11.02 15.71 -3.22
CA ILE A 273 10.23 16.78 -3.84
C ILE A 273 11.21 17.77 -4.49
N TYR A 274 11.04 18.00 -5.78
CA TYR A 274 11.95 18.77 -6.59
C TYR A 274 11.26 19.96 -7.28
N PHE A 275 11.82 21.14 -7.15
CA PHE A 275 11.35 22.37 -7.78
C PHE A 275 12.16 22.63 -9.04
N ALA A 276 11.56 22.52 -10.23
CA ALA A 276 12.20 22.82 -11.50
C ALA A 276 11.83 24.24 -11.99
N GLY A 277 12.84 25.06 -12.26
CA GLY A 277 12.68 26.42 -12.77
C GLY A 277 12.33 27.46 -11.70
N ILE A 278 12.47 28.71 -12.07
CA ILE A 278 12.34 29.88 -11.18
C ILE A 278 10.97 30.52 -11.39
N GLN A 279 10.05 30.29 -10.49
CA GLN A 279 8.75 30.95 -10.54
C GLN A 279 8.19 31.14 -9.12
N SER A 280 7.36 32.16 -8.94
CA SER A 280 6.65 32.37 -7.69
C SER A 280 5.71 31.18 -7.45
N ARG A 281 5.98 30.39 -6.44
CA ARG A 281 5.23 29.19 -6.08
C ARG A 281 4.87 29.25 -4.61
N THR A 282 3.74 28.67 -4.29
CA THR A 282 3.42 28.35 -2.91
C THR A 282 3.42 26.83 -2.78
N VAL A 283 4.39 26.32 -2.03
CA VAL A 283 4.42 24.91 -1.64
C VAL A 283 4.42 24.84 -0.13
N LYS A 284 3.54 24.02 0.39
CA LYS A 284 3.35 23.79 1.81
C LYS A 284 3.57 22.32 2.10
N ILE A 285 4.47 22.02 3.01
CA ILE A 285 4.76 20.65 3.46
C ILE A 285 4.60 20.63 4.97
N GLU A 286 3.61 19.88 5.47
CA GLU A 286 3.26 19.82 6.89
C GLU A 286 3.14 18.37 7.34
N GLU A 287 3.60 18.09 8.55
CA GLU A 287 3.45 16.77 9.20
C GLU A 287 3.86 15.60 8.29
N SER A 288 4.86 15.82 7.44
CA SER A 288 5.25 14.89 6.38
C SER A 288 6.66 14.34 6.62
N VAL A 289 6.92 13.14 6.11
CA VAL A 289 8.21 12.44 6.23
C VAL A 289 8.80 12.26 4.84
N ILE A 290 9.99 12.82 4.62
CA ILE A 290 10.74 12.69 3.36
C ILE A 290 12.08 12.02 3.71
N ARG A 291 12.26 10.77 3.30
CA ARG A 291 13.38 9.93 3.74
C ARG A 291 13.88 8.96 2.67
N TYR A 292 15.08 8.43 2.88
CA TYR A 292 15.69 7.39 2.04
C TYR A 292 15.77 7.73 0.55
N ASN A 293 15.90 9.01 0.21
CA ASN A 293 16.10 9.47 -1.16
C ASN A 293 17.60 9.55 -1.46
N SER A 294 18.03 9.27 -2.71
CA SER A 294 19.45 9.13 -3.01
C SER A 294 20.20 10.47 -3.06
N ASP A 295 19.59 11.49 -3.68
CA ASP A 295 20.24 12.78 -3.88
C ASP A 295 19.75 13.84 -2.89
N TYR A 296 18.46 14.14 -2.90
CA TYR A 296 17.86 15.15 -2.02
C TYR A 296 16.48 14.71 -1.50
N GLY A 297 16.18 15.01 -0.25
CA GLY A 297 14.80 14.93 0.25
C GLY A 297 13.93 16.04 -0.39
N ILE A 298 14.40 17.28 -0.32
CA ILE A 298 13.78 18.45 -0.98
C ILE A 298 14.86 19.18 -1.75
N ARG A 299 14.61 19.46 -3.03
CA ARG A 299 15.54 20.20 -3.86
C ARG A 299 14.89 21.48 -4.39
N GLY A 300 15.41 22.63 -4.00
CA GLY A 300 15.05 23.94 -4.60
C GLY A 300 15.63 24.14 -5.99
N ALA A 301 14.97 24.93 -6.82
CA ALA A 301 15.56 25.43 -8.06
C ALA A 301 16.65 26.46 -7.78
N ARG A 302 17.71 26.46 -8.57
CA ARG A 302 18.67 27.57 -8.57
C ARG A 302 18.08 28.77 -9.29
N ASP A 303 18.39 29.99 -8.82
CA ASP A 303 18.11 31.19 -9.56
C ASP A 303 19.02 31.32 -10.82
N ASN A 304 18.72 32.28 -11.71
CA ASN A 304 19.53 32.49 -12.90
C ASN A 304 21.00 32.91 -12.60
N ASN A 305 21.31 33.22 -11.35
CA ASN A 305 22.65 33.59 -10.87
C ASN A 305 23.36 32.36 -10.22
N GLY A 306 22.73 31.20 -10.21
CA GLY A 306 23.30 29.98 -9.63
C GLY A 306 23.12 29.84 -8.11
N ASN A 307 22.38 30.73 -7.45
CA ASN A 307 22.10 30.65 -6.03
C ASN A 307 20.94 29.68 -5.76
N ASN A 308 21.04 28.88 -4.70
CA ASN A 308 19.92 28.09 -4.24
C ASN A 308 18.88 29.02 -3.59
N ASN A 309 17.63 28.93 -4.02
CA ASN A 309 16.53 29.51 -3.28
C ASN A 309 16.20 28.54 -2.14
N GLU A 310 16.55 28.92 -0.91
CA GLU A 310 16.13 28.27 0.32
C GLU A 310 14.64 28.51 0.61
#